data_3f78eddba5189ae83d58c0952ba2c4ab
#
_entry.id   3f78eddba5189ae83d58c0952ba2c4ab
#
_cell.length_a   1.000
_cell.length_b   1.000
_cell.length_c   1.000
_cell.angle_alpha   90.00
_cell.angle_beta   90.00
_cell.angle_gamma   90.00
#
_symmetry.space_group_name_H-M   'P 1'
#
loop_
_entity.id
_entity.type
_entity.pdbx_description
1 polymer ?
#
loop_
_entity_poly.entity_id
_entity_poly.type
_entity_poly.pdbx_seq_one_letter_code
_entity_poly.pdbx_strand_id
1 'polypeptide(L)'
;MFGISEPDLVALGLTLRLAFISTAILLVLCVPLAWWLAHSRRRIKVFVEALVALPLVLPPTVIGFYLLILLGPRGAVGGFLEEIGVGHLAFTFTGLVIGSMVYSLPFVVQPLQNAFQSLGPRYLEAAATLRASPLDRFFTVVLPLTHRGFMTAAVLSFAHTLGEFGVLLMIGGSIPGQTKVASIAIYSHVEAMDYASAHALSLLLLVMAFAMLLLVYALNKRFKIVGVAQ
;
A
#
# COMPACT_ATOMS: atom_id res chain seq x y z
N MET A 1 -12.28 24.32 -21.33
CA MET A 1 -12.59 22.90 -21.28
C MET A 1 -11.45 22.21 -20.57
N PHE A 2 -11.69 21.50 -19.51
CA PHE A 2 -10.64 20.75 -18.80
C PHE A 2 -10.23 19.57 -19.70
N GLY A 3 -9.15 19.77 -20.47
CA GLY A 3 -8.67 18.78 -21.43
C GLY A 3 -7.87 17.68 -20.72
N ILE A 4 -8.54 16.68 -20.17
CA ILE A 4 -7.88 15.44 -19.79
C ILE A 4 -7.63 14.66 -21.09
N SER A 5 -6.37 14.37 -21.40
CA SER A 5 -5.97 13.65 -22.61
C SER A 5 -6.18 12.13 -22.44
N GLU A 6 -6.23 11.38 -23.55
CA GLU A 6 -6.23 9.91 -23.47
C GLU A 6 -5.03 9.34 -22.68
N PRO A 7 -3.78 9.84 -22.89
CA PRO A 7 -2.65 9.42 -22.05
C PRO A 7 -2.83 9.65 -20.56
N ASP A 8 -3.53 10.71 -20.15
CA ASP A 8 -3.83 11.00 -18.74
C ASP A 8 -4.80 9.99 -18.15
N LEU A 9 -5.82 9.59 -18.92
CA LEU A 9 -6.76 8.54 -18.53
C LEU A 9 -6.06 7.19 -18.37
N VAL A 10 -5.13 6.86 -19.25
CA VAL A 10 -4.30 5.65 -19.15
C VAL A 10 -3.43 5.72 -17.88
N ALA A 11 -2.80 6.86 -17.62
CA ALA A 11 -1.98 7.06 -16.40
C ALA A 11 -2.83 6.92 -15.12
N LEU A 12 -4.04 7.45 -15.12
CA LEU A 12 -4.99 7.30 -14.02
C LEU A 12 -5.41 5.84 -13.81
N GLY A 13 -5.73 5.13 -14.91
CA GLY A 13 -6.05 3.70 -14.87
C GLY A 13 -4.90 2.85 -14.32
N LEU A 14 -3.66 3.15 -14.72
CA LEU A 14 -2.45 2.50 -14.19
C LEU A 14 -2.30 2.77 -12.69
N THR A 15 -2.54 4.02 -12.24
CA THR A 15 -2.47 4.39 -10.82
C THR A 15 -3.47 3.60 -9.98
N LEU A 16 -4.73 3.54 -10.43
CA LEU A 16 -5.77 2.78 -9.73
C LEU A 16 -5.47 1.28 -9.68
N ARG A 17 -5.00 0.72 -10.80
CA ARG A 17 -4.58 -0.68 -10.89
C ARG A 17 -3.41 -0.96 -9.95
N LEU A 18 -2.41 -0.09 -9.92
CA LEU A 18 -1.25 -0.19 -9.02
C LEU A 18 -1.71 -0.16 -7.56
N ALA A 19 -2.50 0.84 -7.17
CA ALA A 19 -2.99 1.00 -5.81
C ALA A 19 -3.83 -0.21 -5.35
N PHE A 20 -4.70 -0.73 -6.21
CA PHE A 20 -5.51 -1.90 -5.89
C PHE A 20 -4.67 -3.16 -5.71
N ILE A 21 -3.77 -3.46 -6.66
CA ILE A 21 -2.94 -4.67 -6.63
C ILE A 21 -1.97 -4.62 -5.44
N SER A 22 -1.26 -3.51 -5.25
CA SER A 22 -0.30 -3.37 -4.15
C SER A 22 -0.99 -3.48 -2.78
N THR A 23 -2.14 -2.83 -2.60
CA THR A 23 -2.91 -2.91 -1.36
C THR A 23 -3.43 -4.32 -1.11
N ALA A 24 -3.98 -5.00 -2.12
CA ALA A 24 -4.49 -6.36 -1.97
C ALA A 24 -3.39 -7.35 -1.56
N ILE A 25 -2.23 -7.27 -2.22
CA ILE A 25 -1.08 -8.12 -1.89
C ILE A 25 -0.56 -7.81 -0.47
N LEU A 26 -0.41 -6.53 -0.14
CA LEU A 26 0.05 -6.11 1.19
C LEU A 26 -0.89 -6.58 2.31
N LEU A 27 -2.21 -6.48 2.12
CA LEU A 27 -3.17 -6.96 3.11
C LEU A 27 -2.99 -8.45 3.39
N VAL A 28 -2.69 -9.26 2.38
CA VAL A 28 -2.45 -10.70 2.57
C VAL A 28 -1.10 -10.95 3.25
N LEU A 29 -0.03 -10.33 2.74
CA LEU A 29 1.34 -10.59 3.21
C LEU A 29 1.61 -10.00 4.60
N CYS A 30 0.99 -8.86 4.93
CA CYS A 30 1.23 -8.18 6.20
C CYS A 30 0.44 -8.75 7.38
N VAL A 31 -0.62 -9.53 7.15
CA VAL A 31 -1.40 -10.16 8.24
C VAL A 31 -0.52 -11.01 9.15
N PRO A 32 0.25 -12.00 8.67
CA PRO A 32 1.11 -12.80 9.54
C PRO A 32 2.20 -11.98 10.21
N LEU A 33 2.77 -10.99 9.51
CA LEU A 33 3.78 -10.10 10.08
C LEU A 33 3.20 -9.24 11.21
N ALA A 34 2.09 -8.58 10.97
CA ALA A 34 1.40 -7.73 11.96
C ALA A 34 0.92 -8.56 13.18
N TRP A 35 0.44 -9.78 12.93
CA TRP A 35 0.06 -10.71 13.98
C TRP A 35 1.26 -11.09 14.86
N TRP A 36 2.38 -11.45 14.23
CA TRP A 36 3.61 -11.75 14.95
C TRP A 36 4.12 -10.55 15.74
N LEU A 37 4.11 -9.35 15.15
CA LEU A 37 4.50 -8.11 15.83
C LEU A 37 3.57 -7.78 17.01
N ALA A 38 2.28 -8.04 16.89
CA ALA A 38 1.31 -7.78 17.96
C ALA A 38 1.57 -8.65 19.21
N HIS A 39 1.94 -9.92 19.01
CA HIS A 39 2.02 -10.91 20.11
C HIS A 39 3.46 -11.29 20.52
N SER A 40 4.48 -10.90 19.75
CA SER A 40 5.87 -11.25 20.02
C SER A 40 6.43 -10.47 21.23
N ARG A 41 7.12 -11.18 22.13
CA ARG A 41 7.90 -10.61 23.24
C ARG A 41 9.41 -10.66 22.97
N ARG A 42 9.84 -11.07 21.77
CA ARG A 42 11.24 -11.22 21.42
C ARG A 42 11.90 -9.86 21.17
N ARG A 43 13.18 -9.71 21.52
CA ARG A 43 13.93 -8.45 21.29
C ARG A 43 14.04 -8.07 19.80
N ILE A 44 14.05 -9.07 18.92
CA ILE A 44 14.08 -8.85 17.46
C ILE A 44 12.86 -8.11 16.94
N LYS A 45 11.74 -8.11 17.69
CA LYS A 45 10.53 -7.33 17.35
C LYS A 45 10.85 -5.86 17.11
N VAL A 46 11.63 -5.24 18.00
CA VAL A 46 12.00 -3.81 17.91
C VAL A 46 12.75 -3.52 16.60
N PHE A 47 13.64 -4.42 16.20
CA PHE A 47 14.38 -4.29 14.93
C PHE A 47 13.44 -4.40 13.73
N VAL A 48 12.50 -5.35 13.74
CA VAL A 48 11.53 -5.53 12.64
C VAL A 48 10.55 -4.36 12.59
N GLU A 49 10.08 -3.85 13.73
CA GLU A 49 9.25 -2.64 13.79
C GLU A 49 9.96 -1.42 13.21
N ALA A 50 11.25 -1.23 13.54
CA ALA A 50 12.06 -0.17 12.96
C ALA A 50 12.21 -0.32 11.44
N LEU A 51 12.45 -1.54 10.95
CA LEU A 51 12.57 -1.84 9.52
C LEU A 51 11.24 -1.57 8.78
N VAL A 52 10.11 -1.98 9.35
CA VAL A 52 8.76 -1.69 8.81
C VAL A 52 8.49 -0.19 8.78
N ALA A 53 8.93 0.56 9.79
CA ALA A 53 8.71 2.00 9.88
C ALA A 53 9.71 2.82 9.04
N LEU A 54 10.79 2.23 8.56
CA LEU A 54 11.87 2.90 7.83
C LEU A 54 11.39 3.73 6.63
N PRO A 55 10.41 3.25 5.82
CA PRO A 55 9.87 4.02 4.70
C PRO A 55 9.21 5.35 5.09
N LEU A 56 8.75 5.51 6.34
CA LEU A 56 8.16 6.77 6.80
C LEU A 56 9.19 7.89 7.01
N VAL A 57 10.45 7.51 7.21
CA VAL A 57 11.54 8.44 7.54
C VAL A 57 12.45 8.69 6.33
N LEU A 58 12.66 7.67 5.52
CA LEU A 58 13.54 7.80 4.35
C LEU A 58 12.86 8.58 3.22
N PRO A 59 13.59 9.45 2.53
CA PRO A 59 13.10 10.06 1.29
C PRO A 59 12.67 8.97 0.28
N PRO A 60 11.53 9.15 -0.40
CA PRO A 60 11.04 8.18 -1.39
C PRO A 60 12.06 7.85 -2.47
N THR A 61 12.83 8.85 -2.90
CA THR A 61 13.90 8.70 -3.90
C THR A 61 15.02 7.77 -3.45
N VAL A 62 15.35 7.74 -2.14
CA VAL A 62 16.38 6.84 -1.60
C VAL A 62 15.91 5.39 -1.69
N ILE A 63 14.69 5.11 -1.29
CA ILE A 63 14.10 3.77 -1.39
C ILE A 63 14.02 3.35 -2.86
N GLY A 64 13.51 4.22 -3.73
CA GLY A 64 13.41 3.97 -5.16
C GLY A 64 14.76 3.69 -5.81
N PHE A 65 15.81 4.43 -5.42
CA PHE A 65 17.18 4.21 -5.90
C PHE A 65 17.72 2.83 -5.52
N TYR A 66 17.61 2.43 -4.26
CA TYR A 66 18.07 1.10 -3.86
C TYR A 66 17.26 -0.03 -4.49
N LEU A 67 15.95 0.15 -4.67
CA LEU A 67 15.12 -0.80 -5.39
C LEU A 67 15.48 -0.86 -6.87
N LEU A 68 15.79 0.27 -7.51
CA LEU A 68 16.26 0.30 -8.89
C LEU A 68 17.56 -0.50 -9.07
N ILE A 69 18.53 -0.32 -8.16
CA ILE A 69 19.77 -1.11 -8.18
C ILE A 69 19.47 -2.60 -7.98
N LEU A 70 18.63 -2.96 -7.00
CA LEU A 70 18.32 -4.34 -6.64
C LEU A 70 17.59 -5.09 -7.78
N LEU A 71 16.60 -4.43 -8.39
CA LEU A 71 15.70 -5.01 -9.40
C LEU A 71 16.15 -4.77 -10.84
N GLY A 72 17.18 -3.96 -11.05
CA GLY A 72 17.77 -3.69 -12.37
C GLY A 72 18.59 -4.87 -12.89
N PRO A 73 18.99 -4.82 -14.18
CA PRO A 73 19.62 -5.96 -14.88
C PRO A 73 20.96 -6.40 -14.27
N ARG A 74 21.66 -5.52 -13.56
CA ARG A 74 22.93 -5.82 -12.87
C ARG A 74 22.76 -6.01 -11.36
N GLY A 75 21.53 -5.95 -10.85
CA GLY A 75 21.22 -6.10 -9.45
C GLY A 75 21.14 -7.56 -9.03
N ALA A 76 21.22 -7.82 -7.72
CA ALA A 76 21.19 -9.18 -7.21
C ALA A 76 19.88 -9.93 -7.54
N VAL A 77 18.73 -9.24 -7.52
CA VAL A 77 17.44 -9.84 -7.88
C VAL A 77 17.20 -9.76 -9.40
N GLY A 78 17.36 -8.57 -10.00
CA GLY A 78 17.11 -8.40 -11.41
C GLY A 78 18.06 -9.19 -12.29
N GLY A 79 19.35 -9.26 -11.97
CA GLY A 79 20.34 -10.07 -12.68
C GLY A 79 20.03 -11.57 -12.58
N PHE A 80 19.69 -12.06 -11.39
CA PHE A 80 19.25 -13.45 -11.23
C PHE A 80 18.01 -13.78 -12.08
N LEU A 81 17.03 -12.87 -12.11
CA LEU A 81 15.83 -13.06 -12.96
C LEU A 81 16.14 -13.04 -14.45
N GLU A 82 17.15 -12.26 -14.88
CA GLU A 82 17.64 -12.27 -16.25
C GLU A 82 18.31 -13.61 -16.62
N GLU A 83 19.14 -14.15 -15.71
CA GLU A 83 19.81 -15.44 -15.91
C GLU A 83 18.83 -16.60 -16.10
N ILE A 84 17.68 -16.56 -15.42
CA ILE A 84 16.62 -17.59 -15.55
C ILE A 84 15.61 -17.26 -16.69
N GLY A 85 15.83 -16.21 -17.47
CA GLY A 85 15.03 -15.85 -18.63
C GLY A 85 13.71 -15.13 -18.34
N VAL A 86 13.50 -14.63 -17.10
CA VAL A 86 12.29 -13.87 -16.72
C VAL A 86 12.41 -12.38 -17.09
N GLY A 87 13.64 -11.86 -17.17
CA GLY A 87 13.93 -10.43 -17.33
C GLY A 87 13.94 -9.65 -16.01
N HIS A 88 14.62 -8.50 -16.00
CA HIS A 88 14.69 -7.62 -14.84
C HIS A 88 13.34 -6.93 -14.56
N LEU A 89 13.14 -6.48 -13.32
CA LEU A 89 11.87 -5.89 -12.88
C LEU A 89 11.88 -4.35 -12.90
N ALA A 90 13.04 -3.70 -12.99
CA ALA A 90 13.11 -2.26 -13.16
C ALA A 90 12.41 -1.84 -14.47
N PHE A 91 11.78 -0.67 -14.45
CA PHE A 91 11.02 -0.11 -15.58
C PHE A 91 9.83 -0.97 -16.04
N THR A 92 9.32 -1.84 -15.18
CA THR A 92 8.12 -2.66 -15.42
C THR A 92 7.00 -2.32 -14.43
N PHE A 93 5.76 -2.65 -14.79
CA PHE A 93 4.63 -2.51 -13.86
C PHE A 93 4.80 -3.37 -12.60
N THR A 94 5.40 -4.56 -12.71
CA THR A 94 5.72 -5.42 -11.56
C THR A 94 6.72 -4.75 -10.62
N GLY A 95 7.72 -4.07 -11.17
CA GLY A 95 8.65 -3.25 -10.39
C GLY A 95 7.96 -2.13 -9.64
N LEU A 96 6.98 -1.45 -10.27
CA LEU A 96 6.15 -0.45 -9.58
C LEU A 96 5.37 -1.06 -8.41
N VAL A 97 4.76 -2.25 -8.60
CA VAL A 97 4.02 -2.95 -7.53
C VAL A 97 4.95 -3.24 -6.35
N ILE A 98 6.16 -3.75 -6.59
CA ILE A 98 7.14 -4.02 -5.54
C ILE A 98 7.57 -2.73 -4.83
N GLY A 99 7.87 -1.68 -5.58
CA GLY A 99 8.23 -0.37 -5.03
C GLY A 99 7.15 0.20 -4.15
N SER A 100 5.92 0.18 -4.64
CA SER A 100 4.75 0.65 -3.91
C SER A 100 4.48 -0.18 -2.65
N MET A 101 4.64 -1.51 -2.72
CA MET A 101 4.50 -2.39 -1.56
C MET A 101 5.53 -2.08 -0.47
N VAL A 102 6.80 -1.90 -0.84
CA VAL A 102 7.87 -1.57 0.12
C VAL A 102 7.59 -0.23 0.79
N TYR A 103 7.19 0.77 0.00
CA TYR A 103 6.95 2.13 0.51
C TYR A 103 5.65 2.24 1.31
N SER A 104 4.61 1.47 0.95
CA SER A 104 3.32 1.45 1.65
C SER A 104 3.26 0.47 2.81
N LEU A 105 4.32 -0.32 3.07
CA LEU A 105 4.38 -1.35 4.11
C LEU A 105 3.92 -0.87 5.50
N PRO A 106 4.40 0.28 6.03
CA PRO A 106 4.00 0.75 7.36
C PRO A 106 2.52 1.09 7.45
N PHE A 107 1.90 1.56 6.37
CA PHE A 107 0.48 1.93 6.31
C PHE A 107 -0.47 0.73 6.40
N VAL A 108 0.05 -0.48 6.21
CA VAL A 108 -0.71 -1.72 6.40
C VAL A 108 -0.34 -2.38 7.72
N VAL A 109 0.94 -2.52 8.02
CA VAL A 109 1.40 -3.27 9.20
C VAL A 109 0.97 -2.59 10.50
N GLN A 110 1.13 -1.26 10.62
CA GLN A 110 0.83 -0.56 11.87
C GLN A 110 -0.66 -0.60 12.25
N PRO A 111 -1.63 -0.30 11.36
CA PRO A 111 -3.04 -0.42 11.71
C PRO A 111 -3.47 -1.85 12.04
N LEU A 112 -2.95 -2.85 11.33
CA LEU A 112 -3.22 -4.26 11.62
C LEU A 112 -2.63 -4.67 12.97
N GLN A 113 -1.38 -4.31 13.25
CA GLN A 113 -0.72 -4.59 14.53
C GLN A 113 -1.51 -3.98 15.70
N ASN A 114 -1.92 -2.71 15.59
CA ASN A 114 -2.73 -2.04 16.61
C ASN A 114 -4.08 -2.72 16.81
N ALA A 115 -4.74 -3.14 15.72
CA ALA A 115 -6.01 -3.85 15.80
C ALA A 115 -5.86 -5.21 16.49
N PHE A 116 -4.80 -5.96 16.19
CA PHE A 116 -4.52 -7.24 16.84
C PHE A 116 -4.12 -7.10 18.32
N GLN A 117 -3.38 -6.05 18.67
CA GLN A 117 -3.04 -5.74 20.06
C GLN A 117 -4.30 -5.39 20.90
N SER A 118 -5.26 -4.69 20.29
CA SER A 118 -6.49 -4.28 20.97
C SER A 118 -7.48 -5.42 21.22
N LEU A 119 -7.32 -6.57 20.53
CA LEU A 119 -8.24 -7.70 20.63
C LEU A 119 -8.28 -8.32 22.03
N GLY A 120 -7.17 -8.30 22.75
CA GLY A 120 -7.04 -8.91 24.07
C GLY A 120 -7.05 -10.45 24.04
N PRO A 121 -6.47 -11.12 25.05
CA PRO A 121 -6.33 -12.58 25.07
C PRO A 121 -7.66 -13.32 25.31
N ARG A 122 -8.63 -12.70 26.01
CA ARG A 122 -9.88 -13.35 26.44
C ARG A 122 -10.67 -14.00 25.30
N TYR A 123 -10.78 -13.35 24.14
CA TYR A 123 -11.52 -13.88 23.00
C TYR A 123 -10.83 -15.10 22.40
N LEU A 124 -9.50 -15.09 22.35
CA LEU A 124 -8.71 -16.20 21.83
C LEU A 124 -8.73 -17.41 22.78
N GLU A 125 -8.70 -17.17 24.09
CA GLU A 125 -8.80 -18.19 25.12
C GLU A 125 -10.18 -18.84 25.12
N ALA A 126 -11.27 -18.05 25.03
CA ALA A 126 -12.63 -18.57 24.91
C ALA A 126 -12.81 -19.46 23.68
N ALA A 127 -12.29 -19.05 22.52
CA ALA A 127 -12.32 -19.87 21.32
C ALA A 127 -11.46 -21.14 21.45
N ALA A 128 -10.36 -21.07 22.21
CA ALA A 128 -9.51 -22.22 22.48
C ALA A 128 -10.22 -23.26 23.36
N THR A 129 -11.02 -22.86 24.35
CA THR A 129 -11.80 -23.80 25.18
C THR A 129 -12.84 -24.56 24.36
N LEU A 130 -13.33 -23.96 23.28
CA LEU A 130 -14.24 -24.59 22.30
C LEU A 130 -13.51 -25.48 21.27
N ARG A 131 -12.22 -25.74 21.45
CA ARG A 131 -11.35 -26.52 20.55
C ARG A 131 -11.28 -25.98 19.12
N ALA A 132 -11.56 -24.70 18.90
CA ALA A 132 -11.42 -24.06 17.59
C ALA A 132 -9.96 -24.13 17.10
N SER A 133 -9.74 -24.50 15.83
CA SER A 133 -8.41 -24.51 15.23
C SER A 133 -7.85 -23.08 15.08
N PRO A 134 -6.53 -22.89 14.90
CA PRO A 134 -5.95 -21.55 14.69
C PRO A 134 -6.56 -20.78 13.53
N LEU A 135 -6.81 -21.45 12.40
CA LEU A 135 -7.45 -20.85 11.23
C LEU A 135 -8.93 -20.50 11.51
N ASP A 136 -9.65 -21.40 12.15
CA ASP A 136 -11.03 -21.16 12.53
C ASP A 136 -11.12 -19.93 13.48
N ARG A 137 -10.29 -19.87 14.52
CA ARG A 137 -10.18 -18.68 15.39
C ARG A 137 -9.88 -17.41 14.65
N PHE A 138 -9.01 -17.47 13.63
CA PHE A 138 -8.69 -16.30 12.82
C PHE A 138 -9.91 -15.80 12.06
N PHE A 139 -10.62 -16.67 11.34
CA PHE A 139 -11.75 -16.25 10.50
C PHE A 139 -13.03 -15.95 11.29
N THR A 140 -13.28 -16.66 12.40
CA THR A 140 -14.52 -16.50 13.18
C THR A 140 -14.43 -15.49 14.31
N VAL A 141 -13.23 -15.20 14.82
CA VAL A 141 -13.02 -14.31 15.98
C VAL A 141 -12.16 -13.12 15.61
N VAL A 142 -10.92 -13.37 15.14
CA VAL A 142 -9.94 -12.28 14.92
C VAL A 142 -10.42 -11.35 13.83
N LEU A 143 -10.67 -11.87 12.63
CA LEU A 143 -11.04 -11.07 11.47
C LEU A 143 -12.32 -10.24 11.69
N PRO A 144 -13.43 -10.79 12.23
CA PRO A 144 -14.62 -10.01 12.52
C PRO A 144 -14.43 -8.92 13.58
N LEU A 145 -13.64 -9.19 14.64
CA LEU A 145 -13.40 -8.22 15.71
C LEU A 145 -12.39 -7.14 15.32
N THR A 146 -11.48 -7.42 14.37
CA THR A 146 -10.45 -6.49 13.90
C THR A 146 -10.73 -5.90 12.52
N HIS A 147 -11.90 -6.14 11.93
CA HIS A 147 -12.27 -5.69 10.56
C HIS A 147 -12.01 -4.20 10.33
N ARG A 148 -12.20 -3.35 11.35
CA ARG A 148 -11.91 -1.90 11.25
C ARG A 148 -10.42 -1.62 11.00
N GLY A 149 -9.53 -2.40 11.63
CA GLY A 149 -8.10 -2.32 11.37
C GLY A 149 -7.74 -2.69 9.93
N PHE A 150 -8.39 -3.74 9.39
CA PHE A 150 -8.25 -4.12 7.99
C PHE A 150 -8.75 -3.03 7.03
N MET A 151 -9.91 -2.43 7.33
CA MET A 151 -10.42 -1.31 6.53
C MET A 151 -9.47 -0.10 6.56
N THR A 152 -8.98 0.25 7.75
CA THR A 152 -8.01 1.35 7.91
C THR A 152 -6.73 1.07 7.13
N ALA A 153 -6.17 -0.14 7.24
CA ALA A 153 -4.98 -0.55 6.52
C ALA A 153 -5.17 -0.49 4.99
N ALA A 154 -6.30 -1.01 4.51
CA ALA A 154 -6.66 -0.98 3.08
C ALA A 154 -6.72 0.45 2.54
N VAL A 155 -7.41 1.33 3.25
CA VAL A 155 -7.61 2.71 2.82
C VAL A 155 -6.32 3.51 2.87
N LEU A 156 -5.56 3.40 3.95
CA LEU A 156 -4.31 4.14 4.09
C LEU A 156 -3.28 3.70 3.02
N SER A 157 -3.15 2.39 2.78
CA SER A 157 -2.26 1.87 1.73
C SER A 157 -2.70 2.33 0.34
N PHE A 158 -3.99 2.20 0.03
CA PHE A 158 -4.53 2.61 -1.26
C PHE A 158 -4.37 4.12 -1.50
N ALA A 159 -4.73 4.95 -0.51
CA ALA A 159 -4.59 6.40 -0.59
C ALA A 159 -3.12 6.83 -0.71
N HIS A 160 -2.22 6.18 0.02
CA HIS A 160 -0.79 6.43 -0.07
C HIS A 160 -0.27 6.15 -1.47
N THR A 161 -0.62 4.99 -2.05
CA THR A 161 -0.19 4.62 -3.41
C THR A 161 -0.75 5.55 -4.49
N LEU A 162 -1.96 6.11 -4.32
CA LEU A 162 -2.51 7.10 -5.27
C LEU A 162 -1.63 8.35 -5.39
N GLY A 163 -1.03 8.79 -4.29
CA GLY A 163 -0.17 9.98 -4.24
C GLY A 163 1.32 9.70 -4.41
N GLU A 164 1.71 8.44 -4.59
CA GLU A 164 3.11 8.02 -4.64
C GLU A 164 3.79 8.50 -5.92
N PHE A 165 4.94 9.17 -5.79
CA PHE A 165 5.71 9.74 -6.91
C PHE A 165 7.18 9.30 -6.91
N GLY A 166 7.94 9.65 -5.89
CA GLY A 166 9.41 9.54 -5.91
C GLY A 166 9.93 8.12 -6.07
N VAL A 167 9.36 7.13 -5.39
CA VAL A 167 9.73 5.72 -5.55
C VAL A 167 9.39 5.24 -6.95
N LEU A 168 8.17 5.55 -7.42
CA LEU A 168 7.68 5.08 -8.72
C LEU A 168 8.48 5.68 -9.89
N LEU A 169 8.83 6.97 -9.80
CA LEU A 169 9.67 7.61 -10.81
C LEU A 169 11.06 6.97 -10.89
N MET A 170 11.67 6.69 -9.74
CA MET A 170 13.01 6.10 -9.68
C MET A 170 13.05 4.68 -10.24
N ILE A 171 12.06 3.83 -9.92
CA ILE A 171 12.06 2.42 -10.31
C ILE A 171 11.41 2.17 -11.67
N GLY A 172 10.46 3.02 -12.06
CA GLY A 172 9.64 2.83 -13.26
C GLY A 172 9.94 3.81 -14.39
N GLY A 173 10.59 4.95 -14.09
CA GLY A 173 10.72 6.03 -15.07
C GLY A 173 9.36 6.61 -15.47
N SER A 174 9.24 7.01 -16.75
CA SER A 174 8.01 7.64 -17.29
C SER A 174 7.63 7.01 -18.63
N ILE A 175 7.36 5.71 -18.67
CA ILE A 175 7.03 4.97 -19.89
C ILE A 175 5.50 5.00 -20.08
N PRO A 176 5.00 5.68 -21.15
CA PRO A 176 3.56 5.77 -21.41
C PRO A 176 2.90 4.38 -21.53
N GLY A 177 1.76 4.20 -20.88
CA GLY A 177 1.00 2.94 -20.91
C GLY A 177 1.59 1.79 -20.10
N GLN A 178 2.78 1.94 -19.48
CA GLN A 178 3.45 0.90 -18.70
C GLN A 178 3.74 1.32 -17.26
N THR A 179 4.47 2.43 -17.08
CA THR A 179 4.94 2.88 -15.76
C THR A 179 4.60 4.34 -15.46
N LYS A 180 4.13 5.11 -16.45
CA LYS A 180 3.73 6.50 -16.26
C LYS A 180 2.39 6.57 -15.53
N VAL A 181 2.43 6.61 -14.20
CA VAL A 181 1.27 6.82 -13.33
C VAL A 181 0.84 8.30 -13.28
N ALA A 182 -0.33 8.59 -12.72
CA ALA A 182 -0.90 9.94 -12.71
C ALA A 182 0.00 10.98 -12.04
N SER A 183 0.67 10.65 -10.93
CA SER A 183 1.62 11.56 -10.27
C SER A 183 2.80 11.92 -11.18
N ILE A 184 3.30 10.97 -11.96
CA ILE A 184 4.36 11.19 -12.94
C ILE A 184 3.84 11.99 -14.14
N ALA A 185 2.58 11.74 -14.56
CA ALA A 185 1.96 12.53 -15.65
C ALA A 185 1.78 14.00 -15.24
N ILE A 186 1.30 14.28 -14.03
CA ILE A 186 1.21 15.64 -13.48
C ILE A 186 2.58 16.32 -13.50
N TYR A 187 3.61 15.62 -13.00
CA TYR A 187 4.97 16.15 -13.00
C TYR A 187 5.46 16.48 -14.42
N SER A 188 5.21 15.59 -15.39
CA SER A 188 5.59 15.81 -16.80
C SER A 188 4.87 17.03 -17.41
N HIS A 189 3.59 17.26 -17.09
CA HIS A 189 2.87 18.45 -17.53
C HIS A 189 3.44 19.73 -16.91
N VAL A 190 3.84 19.69 -15.62
CA VAL A 190 4.51 20.83 -14.96
C VAL A 190 5.86 21.13 -15.61
N GLU A 191 6.68 20.13 -15.90
CA GLU A 191 7.96 20.31 -16.62
C GLU A 191 7.78 20.89 -18.02
N ALA A 192 6.70 20.50 -18.70
CA ALA A 192 6.34 21.04 -20.03
C ALA A 192 5.67 22.43 -19.95
N MET A 193 5.50 23.00 -18.75
CA MET A 193 4.76 24.26 -18.49
C MET A 193 3.29 24.20 -18.92
N ASP A 194 2.72 23.01 -19.11
CA ASP A 194 1.29 22.79 -19.37
C ASP A 194 0.52 22.72 -18.05
N TYR A 195 0.37 23.86 -17.41
CA TYR A 195 -0.31 23.97 -16.12
C TYR A 195 -1.82 23.68 -16.23
N ALA A 196 -2.42 23.80 -17.40
CA ALA A 196 -3.85 23.52 -17.60
C ALA A 196 -4.11 22.01 -17.46
N SER A 197 -3.35 21.17 -18.13
CA SER A 197 -3.45 19.71 -18.02
C SER A 197 -3.00 19.22 -16.63
N ALA A 198 -1.91 19.79 -16.08
CA ALA A 198 -1.48 19.48 -14.70
C ALA A 198 -2.59 19.77 -13.69
N HIS A 199 -3.27 20.92 -13.79
CA HIS A 199 -4.36 21.30 -12.90
C HIS A 199 -5.57 20.36 -13.03
N ALA A 200 -5.96 20.02 -14.26
CA ALA A 200 -7.10 19.14 -14.52
C ALA A 200 -6.88 17.74 -13.89
N LEU A 201 -5.72 17.16 -14.13
CA LEU A 201 -5.38 15.84 -13.57
C LEU A 201 -5.20 15.85 -12.06
N SER A 202 -4.59 16.92 -11.52
CA SER A 202 -4.43 17.11 -10.07
C SER A 202 -5.78 17.27 -9.37
N LEU A 203 -6.70 18.06 -9.94
CA LEU A 203 -8.03 18.24 -9.38
C LEU A 203 -8.83 16.94 -9.38
N LEU A 204 -8.70 16.13 -10.45
CA LEU A 204 -9.35 14.84 -10.52
C LEU A 204 -8.82 13.89 -9.43
N LEU A 205 -7.52 13.80 -9.24
CA LEU A 205 -6.92 12.99 -8.16
C LEU A 205 -7.32 13.48 -6.77
N LEU A 206 -7.37 14.80 -6.56
CA LEU A 206 -7.79 15.39 -5.29
C LEU A 206 -9.24 15.02 -4.97
N VAL A 207 -10.15 15.17 -5.94
CA VAL A 207 -11.57 14.82 -5.77
C VAL A 207 -11.72 13.32 -5.50
N MET A 208 -10.99 12.47 -6.23
CA MET A 208 -11.03 11.02 -6.02
C MET A 208 -10.50 10.63 -4.61
N ALA A 209 -9.37 11.17 -4.20
CA ALA A 209 -8.80 10.91 -2.88
C ALA A 209 -9.73 11.40 -1.76
N PHE A 210 -10.28 12.60 -1.91
CA PHE A 210 -11.24 13.16 -0.95
C PHE A 210 -12.53 12.32 -0.88
N ALA A 211 -13.12 11.95 -2.02
CA ALA A 211 -14.33 11.11 -2.07
C ALA A 211 -14.09 9.75 -1.41
N MET A 212 -12.93 9.13 -1.66
CA MET A 212 -12.55 7.87 -1.05
C MET A 212 -12.43 7.98 0.48
N LEU A 213 -11.72 9.00 0.98
CA LEU A 213 -11.61 9.25 2.42
C LEU A 213 -12.97 9.52 3.05
N LEU A 214 -13.80 10.34 2.41
CA LEU A 214 -15.13 10.66 2.88
C LEU A 214 -16.02 9.40 2.96
N LEU A 215 -15.97 8.54 1.96
CA LEU A 215 -16.69 7.25 1.95
C LEU A 215 -16.26 6.39 3.15
N VAL A 216 -14.97 6.27 3.39
CA VAL A 216 -14.43 5.47 4.50
C VAL A 216 -14.85 6.03 5.85
N TYR A 217 -14.73 7.34 6.06
CA TYR A 217 -15.17 7.96 7.30
C TYR A 217 -16.68 7.82 7.52
N ALA A 218 -17.48 7.94 6.46
CA ALA A 218 -18.93 7.75 6.51
C ALA A 218 -19.30 6.31 6.89
N LEU A 219 -18.64 5.32 6.26
CA LEU A 219 -18.84 3.90 6.58
C LEU A 219 -18.41 3.58 8.03
N ASN A 220 -17.26 4.09 8.45
CA ASN A 220 -16.77 3.86 9.81
C ASN A 220 -17.68 4.48 10.89
N LYS A 221 -18.32 5.62 10.59
CA LYS A 221 -19.29 6.25 11.48
C LYS A 221 -20.59 5.44 11.62
N ARG A 222 -21.09 4.85 10.52
CA ARG A 222 -22.26 3.97 10.55
C ARG A 222 -22.07 2.74 11.42
N PHE A 223 -20.88 2.16 11.47
CA PHE A 223 -20.56 1.01 12.33
C PHE A 223 -20.43 1.36 13.82
N LYS A 224 -20.23 2.64 14.18
CA LYS A 224 -20.26 3.09 15.59
C LYS A 224 -21.68 3.12 16.17
N ILE A 225 -22.72 3.23 15.35
CA ILE A 225 -24.11 3.37 15.80
C ILE A 225 -24.72 2.02 16.21
N VAL A 226 -24.14 0.89 15.76
CA VAL A 226 -24.65 -0.47 16.04
C VAL A 226 -23.93 -1.15 17.23
N GLY A 227 -22.89 -0.56 17.79
CA GLY A 227 -22.10 -1.14 18.88
C GLY A 227 -22.07 -0.27 20.11
N VAL A 228 -22.98 -0.58 21.06
CA VAL A 228 -22.90 -0.33 22.51
C VAL A 228 -22.98 1.13 22.95
N ALA A 229 -24.17 1.54 23.38
CA ALA A 229 -24.33 2.43 24.54
C ALA A 229 -23.60 1.78 25.74
N GLN A 230 -22.53 2.40 26.21
CA GLN A 230 -22.04 2.32 27.57
C GLN A 230 -22.28 3.65 28.25
#